data_1576dbea20eb005d592619210d1c3386
#
_entry.id   1576dbea20eb005d592619210d1c3386
#
_cell.length_a   1.000
_cell.length_b   1.000
_cell.length_c   1.000
_cell.angle_alpha   90.00
_cell.angle_beta   90.00
_cell.angle_gamma   90.00
#
_symmetry.space_group_name_H-M   'P 1'
#
loop_
_entity.id
_entity.type
_entity.pdbx_description
1 polymer ?
#
loop_
_entity_poly.entity_id
_entity_poly.type
_entity_poly.pdbx_seq_one_letter_code
_entity_poly.pdbx_strand_id
1 'polypeptide(L)'
;MSEDSLEGPKVETEATLVDGLAGVVEKERRDFLVGVSAVAAGTLAMLAPIGAAVVSLLDPLRREQVGSEMVLVARTAAVPEDGSPRKFTVTADRTDAWTTYEDSPVGAVYLRRSGDEVRALNVVCPHAGCFVGVAKDNSRFSCPCHLSSFDLDGAVDDPASPSPRDMDTLDVEVRNGDEVWVRFQNFLPGRSEKTPV
;
A
#
# COMPACT_ATOMS: atom_id res chain seq x y z
N MET A 1 2.85 -14.16 -104.71
CA MET A 1 1.55 -13.83 -104.13
C MET A 1 1.65 -14.17 -102.70
N SER A 2 1.94 -13.19 -101.88
CA SER A 2 2.02 -13.27 -100.41
C SER A 2 0.87 -12.50 -99.86
N GLU A 3 -0.04 -13.22 -99.17
CA GLU A 3 -1.11 -12.60 -98.39
C GLU A 3 -0.54 -12.19 -97.04
N ASP A 4 -0.46 -10.90 -96.92
CA ASP A 4 -0.09 -10.23 -95.66
C ASP A 4 -1.34 -10.11 -94.81
N SER A 5 -1.41 -10.95 -93.80
CA SER A 5 -2.51 -10.93 -92.80
C SER A 5 -2.28 -9.80 -91.79
N LEU A 6 -2.99 -8.72 -91.98
CA LEU A 6 -3.08 -7.62 -91.00
C LEU A 6 -3.90 -8.09 -89.80
N GLU A 7 -3.20 -8.45 -88.72
CA GLU A 7 -3.80 -8.71 -87.44
C GLU A 7 -4.07 -7.30 -86.79
N GLY A 8 -5.34 -6.95 -86.76
CA GLY A 8 -5.79 -5.71 -86.15
C GLY A 8 -5.60 -5.71 -84.61
N PRO A 9 -5.49 -4.55 -83.98
CA PRO A 9 -5.28 -4.47 -82.53
C PRO A 9 -6.46 -5.15 -81.75
N LYS A 10 -6.13 -6.08 -80.89
CA LYS A 10 -7.11 -6.69 -79.95
C LYS A 10 -7.72 -5.58 -79.10
N VAL A 11 -8.98 -5.33 -79.33
CA VAL A 11 -9.79 -4.46 -78.44
C VAL A 11 -9.92 -5.20 -77.11
N GLU A 12 -9.22 -4.74 -76.09
CA GLU A 12 -9.46 -5.20 -74.72
C GLU A 12 -10.93 -4.94 -74.38
N THR A 13 -11.67 -6.01 -74.13
CA THR A 13 -13.12 -5.94 -73.88
C THR A 13 -13.35 -5.15 -72.61
N GLU A 14 -14.34 -4.24 -72.61
CA GLU A 14 -14.74 -3.43 -71.42
C GLU A 14 -14.87 -4.29 -70.12
N ALA A 15 -15.25 -5.53 -70.26
CA ALA A 15 -15.33 -6.50 -69.13
C ALA A 15 -13.97 -6.72 -68.45
N THR A 16 -12.85 -6.75 -69.18
CA THR A 16 -11.50 -6.95 -68.62
C THR A 16 -11.02 -5.71 -67.85
N LEU A 17 -11.41 -4.53 -68.29
CA LEU A 17 -11.12 -3.27 -67.59
C LEU A 17 -11.92 -3.14 -66.29
N VAL A 18 -13.19 -3.49 -66.30
CA VAL A 18 -14.06 -3.46 -65.11
C VAL A 18 -13.58 -4.47 -64.06
N ASP A 19 -13.18 -5.66 -64.47
CA ASP A 19 -12.68 -6.71 -63.55
C ASP A 19 -11.32 -6.31 -62.95
N GLY A 20 -10.44 -5.67 -63.73
CA GLY A 20 -9.18 -5.09 -63.26
C GLY A 20 -9.38 -3.98 -62.24
N LEU A 21 -10.34 -3.07 -62.46
CA LEU A 21 -10.67 -1.99 -61.51
C LEU A 21 -11.29 -2.50 -60.25
N ALA A 22 -12.17 -3.52 -60.33
CA ALA A 22 -12.76 -4.16 -59.15
C ALA A 22 -11.67 -4.81 -58.27
N GLY A 23 -10.70 -5.49 -58.89
CA GLY A 23 -9.57 -6.09 -58.16
C GLY A 23 -8.67 -5.06 -57.46
N VAL A 24 -8.45 -3.89 -58.07
CA VAL A 24 -7.68 -2.80 -57.45
C VAL A 24 -8.41 -2.20 -56.27
N VAL A 25 -9.71 -1.92 -56.39
CA VAL A 25 -10.54 -1.38 -55.30
C VAL A 25 -10.61 -2.35 -54.10
N GLU A 26 -10.76 -3.65 -54.39
CA GLU A 26 -10.80 -4.67 -53.35
C GLU A 26 -9.47 -4.80 -52.59
N LYS A 27 -8.35 -4.69 -53.33
CA LYS A 27 -7.00 -4.68 -52.75
C LYS A 27 -6.79 -3.47 -51.84
N GLU A 28 -7.11 -2.26 -52.33
CA GLU A 28 -6.96 -1.03 -51.54
C GLU A 28 -7.83 -1.05 -50.26
N ARG A 29 -9.05 -1.55 -50.36
CA ARG A 29 -9.93 -1.71 -49.22
C ARG A 29 -9.36 -2.67 -48.19
N ARG A 30 -8.81 -3.79 -48.65
CA ARG A 30 -8.20 -4.79 -47.76
C ARG A 30 -6.95 -4.21 -47.08
N ASP A 31 -6.07 -3.54 -47.85
CA ASP A 31 -4.83 -2.94 -47.34
C ASP A 31 -5.14 -1.84 -46.31
N PHE A 32 -6.19 -1.04 -46.58
CA PHE A 32 -6.70 -0.05 -45.61
C PHE A 32 -7.18 -0.70 -44.31
N LEU A 33 -7.99 -1.76 -44.39
CA LEU A 33 -8.51 -2.48 -43.20
C LEU A 33 -7.38 -3.12 -42.40
N VAL A 34 -6.39 -3.71 -43.09
CA VAL A 34 -5.21 -4.29 -42.42
C VAL A 34 -4.40 -3.20 -41.74
N GLY A 35 -4.21 -2.05 -42.39
CA GLY A 35 -3.51 -0.90 -41.80
C GLY A 35 -4.21 -0.37 -40.54
N VAL A 36 -5.51 -0.15 -40.63
CA VAL A 36 -6.32 0.28 -39.43
C VAL A 36 -6.27 -0.72 -38.33
N SER A 37 -6.40 -2.00 -38.64
CA SER A 37 -6.32 -3.08 -37.62
C SER A 37 -4.95 -3.16 -36.96
N ALA A 38 -3.88 -2.99 -37.72
CA ALA A 38 -2.51 -2.99 -37.19
C ALA A 38 -2.27 -1.79 -36.26
N VAL A 39 -2.73 -0.61 -36.65
CA VAL A 39 -2.64 0.61 -35.81
C VAL A 39 -3.45 0.42 -34.52
N ALA A 40 -4.69 -0.07 -34.63
CA ALA A 40 -5.54 -0.31 -33.46
C ALA A 40 -4.90 -1.33 -32.50
N ALA A 41 -4.39 -2.44 -33.03
CA ALA A 41 -3.72 -3.46 -32.22
C ALA A 41 -2.43 -2.91 -31.58
N GLY A 42 -1.63 -2.14 -32.30
CA GLY A 42 -0.43 -1.49 -31.77
C GLY A 42 -0.74 -0.47 -30.66
N THR A 43 -1.80 0.31 -30.84
CA THR A 43 -2.26 1.28 -29.84
C THR A 43 -2.72 0.56 -28.54
N LEU A 44 -3.52 -0.50 -28.67
CA LEU A 44 -3.94 -1.32 -27.53
C LEU A 44 -2.76 -1.96 -26.82
N ALA A 45 -1.79 -2.49 -27.56
CA ALA A 45 -0.58 -3.10 -27.00
C ALA A 45 0.29 -2.09 -26.23
N MET A 46 0.29 -0.82 -26.62
CA MET A 46 0.98 0.26 -25.90
C MET A 46 0.19 0.77 -24.69
N LEU A 47 -1.13 0.92 -24.81
CA LEU A 47 -1.97 1.47 -23.73
C LEU A 47 -2.11 0.53 -22.54
N ALA A 48 -2.09 -0.78 -22.75
CA ALA A 48 -2.23 -1.76 -21.66
C ALA A 48 -1.08 -1.67 -20.64
N PRO A 49 0.21 -1.69 -21.00
CA PRO A 49 1.30 -1.56 -20.04
C PRO A 49 1.33 -0.16 -19.38
N ILE A 50 0.99 0.90 -20.12
CA ILE A 50 0.91 2.25 -19.57
C ILE A 50 -0.21 2.32 -18.51
N GLY A 51 -1.38 1.78 -18.81
CA GLY A 51 -2.49 1.70 -17.85
C GLY A 51 -2.12 0.93 -16.59
N ALA A 52 -1.47 -0.23 -16.74
CA ALA A 52 -0.98 -1.02 -15.61
C ALA A 52 0.06 -0.26 -14.78
N ALA A 53 0.99 0.43 -15.42
CA ALA A 53 1.99 1.25 -14.74
C ALA A 53 1.35 2.40 -13.94
N VAL A 54 0.36 3.09 -14.51
CA VAL A 54 -0.38 4.16 -13.83
C VAL A 54 -1.16 3.62 -12.63
N VAL A 55 -1.85 2.48 -12.78
CA VAL A 55 -2.56 1.84 -11.67
C VAL A 55 -1.59 1.46 -10.56
N SER A 56 -0.44 0.85 -10.87
CA SER A 56 0.58 0.49 -9.89
C SER A 56 1.19 1.70 -9.19
N LEU A 57 1.39 2.80 -9.92
CA LEU A 57 1.93 4.05 -9.36
C LEU A 57 0.93 4.72 -8.41
N LEU A 58 -0.36 4.62 -8.70
CA LEU A 58 -1.42 5.23 -7.89
C LEU A 58 -1.95 4.29 -6.79
N ASP A 59 -1.55 3.02 -6.78
CA ASP A 59 -1.98 2.04 -5.79
C ASP A 59 -1.71 2.48 -4.33
N PRO A 60 -0.54 3.04 -3.98
CA PRO A 60 -0.29 3.52 -2.62
C PRO A 60 -1.28 4.60 -2.14
N LEU A 61 -1.85 5.39 -3.06
CA LEU A 61 -2.84 6.43 -2.73
C LEU A 61 -4.25 5.86 -2.47
N ARG A 62 -4.49 4.62 -2.86
CA ARG A 62 -5.77 3.92 -2.69
C ARG A 62 -5.78 3.00 -1.48
N ARG A 63 -4.60 2.68 -0.94
CA ARG A 63 -4.50 1.81 0.23
C ARG A 63 -4.98 2.58 1.45
N GLU A 64 -5.96 2.04 2.14
CA GLU A 64 -6.31 2.49 3.48
C GLU A 64 -5.08 2.29 4.37
N GLN A 65 -4.68 3.35 5.07
CA GLN A 65 -3.55 3.24 5.99
C GLN A 65 -3.95 2.28 7.11
N VAL A 66 -3.11 1.27 7.33
CA VAL A 66 -3.22 0.41 8.52
C VAL A 66 -3.15 1.36 9.73
N GLY A 67 -4.23 1.46 10.49
CA GLY A 67 -4.29 2.37 11.66
C GLY A 67 -5.54 3.24 11.74
N SER A 68 -6.44 3.18 10.74
CA SER A 68 -7.72 3.91 10.81
C SER A 68 -8.73 3.21 11.72
N GLU A 69 -8.62 1.91 11.92
CA GLU A 69 -9.57 1.11 12.69
C GLU A 69 -9.07 0.77 14.09
N MET A 70 -10.03 0.61 15.01
CA MET A 70 -9.77 0.12 16.35
C MET A 70 -9.60 -1.40 16.30
N VAL A 71 -8.53 -1.91 16.89
CA VAL A 71 -8.20 -3.33 16.96
C VAL A 71 -8.32 -3.83 18.41
N LEU A 72 -8.93 -4.98 18.61
CA LEU A 72 -8.96 -5.63 19.93
C LEU A 72 -7.55 -6.15 20.26
N VAL A 73 -6.96 -5.61 21.33
CA VAL A 73 -5.59 -5.94 21.73
C VAL A 73 -5.56 -6.86 22.94
N ALA A 74 -6.43 -6.63 23.91
CA ALA A 74 -6.42 -7.37 25.17
C ALA A 74 -7.78 -7.34 25.88
N ARG A 75 -7.90 -8.16 26.92
CA ARG A 75 -8.92 -7.99 27.95
C ARG A 75 -8.35 -7.16 29.10
N THR A 76 -9.16 -6.36 29.78
CA THR A 76 -8.72 -5.53 30.92
C THR A 76 -8.05 -6.36 32.01
N ALA A 77 -8.54 -7.57 32.24
CA ALA A 77 -7.95 -8.52 33.19
C ALA A 77 -6.51 -8.96 32.86
N ALA A 78 -6.09 -8.81 31.59
CA ALA A 78 -4.71 -9.09 31.15
C ALA A 78 -3.76 -7.91 31.39
N VAL A 79 -4.28 -6.70 31.63
CA VAL A 79 -3.50 -5.50 31.92
C VAL A 79 -3.26 -5.44 33.44
N PRO A 80 -1.99 -5.37 33.91
CA PRO A 80 -1.68 -5.35 35.32
C PRO A 80 -2.37 -4.21 36.08
N GLU A 81 -2.94 -4.52 37.23
CA GLU A 81 -3.64 -3.53 38.07
C GLU A 81 -2.68 -2.66 38.89
N ASP A 82 -1.45 -3.13 39.07
CA ASP A 82 -0.38 -2.42 39.79
C ASP A 82 0.22 -1.25 39.01
N GLY A 83 -0.30 -1.00 37.82
CA GLY A 83 0.20 0.07 36.94
C GLY A 83 1.48 -0.27 36.19
N SER A 84 2.00 -1.50 36.31
CA SER A 84 3.16 -1.92 35.52
C SER A 84 2.78 -2.08 34.05
N PRO A 85 3.62 -1.60 33.10
CA PRO A 85 3.33 -1.73 31.68
C PRO A 85 3.51 -3.16 31.19
N ARG A 86 2.59 -3.65 30.39
CA ARG A 86 2.70 -4.95 29.73
C ARG A 86 2.64 -4.79 28.24
N LYS A 87 3.53 -5.49 27.52
CA LYS A 87 3.57 -5.48 26.06
C LYS A 87 2.57 -6.48 25.48
N PHE A 88 1.80 -6.03 24.51
CA PHE A 88 0.86 -6.83 23.74
C PHE A 88 1.19 -6.72 22.25
N THR A 89 1.12 -7.84 21.54
CA THR A 89 1.20 -7.83 20.09
C THR A 89 -0.14 -7.37 19.53
N VAL A 90 -0.09 -6.51 18.54
CA VAL A 90 -1.27 -6.08 17.78
C VAL A 90 -1.32 -6.92 16.51
N THR A 91 -2.44 -7.60 16.30
CA THR A 91 -2.71 -8.34 15.06
C THR A 91 -3.84 -7.67 14.31
N ALA A 92 -3.74 -7.64 13.00
CA ALA A 92 -4.79 -7.15 12.11
C ALA A 92 -4.74 -7.92 10.79
N ASP A 93 -5.83 -7.93 10.08
CA ASP A 93 -5.85 -8.46 8.72
C ASP A 93 -5.03 -7.56 7.81
N ARG A 94 -4.12 -8.18 7.09
CA ARG A 94 -3.26 -7.49 6.13
C ARG A 94 -3.49 -8.05 4.74
N THR A 95 -3.90 -7.19 3.82
CA THR A 95 -3.99 -7.56 2.41
C THR A 95 -2.77 -7.04 1.67
N ASP A 96 -2.05 -7.94 1.01
CA ASP A 96 -0.95 -7.65 0.12
C ASP A 96 -1.42 -8.01 -1.29
N ALA A 97 -1.21 -7.14 -2.26
CA ALA A 97 -1.61 -7.23 -3.67
C ALA A 97 -2.72 -8.25 -4.03
N TRP A 98 -2.55 -9.54 -3.68
CA TRP A 98 -3.41 -10.66 -4.06
C TRP A 98 -3.77 -11.60 -2.90
N THR A 99 -3.18 -11.40 -1.71
CA THR A 99 -3.33 -12.33 -0.58
C THR A 99 -3.73 -11.57 0.67
N THR A 100 -4.76 -12.06 1.36
CA THR A 100 -5.14 -11.59 2.70
C THR A 100 -4.53 -12.53 3.73
N TYR A 101 -3.82 -11.97 4.68
CA TYR A 101 -3.24 -12.63 5.83
C TYR A 101 -4.09 -12.24 7.05
N GLU A 102 -4.87 -13.16 7.54
CA GLU A 102 -5.68 -12.96 8.74
C GLU A 102 -4.78 -12.95 9.98
N ASP A 103 -5.15 -12.17 11.00
CA ASP A 103 -4.48 -12.09 12.30
C ASP A 103 -2.95 -11.87 12.23
N SER A 104 -2.49 -11.15 11.21
CA SER A 104 -1.06 -10.89 11.01
C SER A 104 -0.53 -9.92 12.05
N PRO A 105 0.65 -10.19 12.69
CA PRO A 105 1.27 -9.22 13.58
C PRO A 105 1.64 -7.93 12.82
N VAL A 106 1.01 -6.82 13.18
CA VAL A 106 1.27 -5.49 12.57
C VAL A 106 2.12 -4.60 13.46
N GLY A 107 2.28 -4.98 14.73
CA GLY A 107 3.11 -4.26 15.67
C GLY A 107 2.87 -4.68 17.12
N ALA A 108 3.23 -3.83 18.05
CA ALA A 108 2.99 -4.05 19.46
C ALA A 108 2.76 -2.73 20.20
N VAL A 109 2.10 -2.84 21.36
CA VAL A 109 1.84 -1.71 22.26
C VAL A 109 2.16 -2.10 23.69
N TYR A 110 2.51 -1.13 24.50
CA TYR A 110 2.44 -1.25 25.95
C TYR A 110 1.07 -0.77 26.43
N LEU A 111 0.37 -1.61 27.15
CA LEU A 111 -0.82 -1.21 27.91
C LEU A 111 -0.43 -1.05 29.37
N ARG A 112 -0.87 0.06 29.94
CA ARG A 112 -0.70 0.38 31.35
C ARG A 112 -2.04 0.83 31.94
N ARG A 113 -2.35 0.36 33.12
CA ARG A 113 -3.56 0.76 33.84
C ARG A 113 -3.20 1.79 34.91
N SER A 114 -3.98 2.85 35.01
CA SER A 114 -3.89 3.86 36.07
C SER A 114 -5.30 4.08 36.62
N GLY A 115 -5.63 3.39 37.70
CA GLY A 115 -7.01 3.32 38.18
C GLY A 115 -7.92 2.61 37.18
N ASP A 116 -8.96 3.29 36.75
CA ASP A 116 -9.90 2.77 35.72
C ASP A 116 -9.50 3.12 34.29
N GLU A 117 -8.47 3.95 34.11
CA GLU A 117 -7.99 4.33 32.80
C GLU A 117 -6.93 3.36 32.27
N VAL A 118 -7.09 2.94 31.01
CA VAL A 118 -6.07 2.17 30.28
C VAL A 118 -5.42 3.09 29.26
N ARG A 119 -4.08 3.14 29.31
CA ARG A 119 -3.28 3.91 28.36
C ARG A 119 -2.49 2.98 27.45
N ALA A 120 -2.38 3.31 26.18
CA ALA A 120 -1.58 2.58 25.21
C ALA A 120 -0.43 3.45 24.70
N LEU A 121 0.77 2.87 24.68
CA LEU A 121 1.99 3.48 24.12
C LEU A 121 2.53 2.58 23.02
N ASN A 122 2.89 3.18 21.87
CA ASN A 122 3.56 2.45 20.82
C ASN A 122 4.95 2.00 21.32
N VAL A 123 5.35 0.76 21.01
CA VAL A 123 6.68 0.25 21.39
C VAL A 123 7.81 0.83 20.57
N VAL A 124 7.52 1.52 19.48
CA VAL A 124 8.51 2.10 18.56
C VAL A 124 9.10 3.37 19.15
N CYS A 125 10.43 3.41 19.28
CA CYS A 125 11.14 4.57 19.81
C CYS A 125 11.06 5.76 18.84
N PRO A 126 10.60 6.93 19.29
CA PRO A 126 10.49 8.12 18.45
C PRO A 126 11.82 8.66 17.94
N HIS A 127 12.97 8.23 18.50
CA HIS A 127 14.29 8.63 18.05
C HIS A 127 14.65 8.03 16.68
N ALA A 128 14.73 6.71 16.60
CA ALA A 128 15.23 6.01 15.40
C ALA A 128 14.48 4.71 15.08
N GLY A 129 13.29 4.50 15.65
CA GLY A 129 12.43 3.37 15.30
C GLY A 129 12.79 2.03 15.96
N CYS A 130 13.74 1.98 16.88
CA CYS A 130 14.04 0.77 17.66
C CYS A 130 12.87 0.44 18.61
N PHE A 131 12.77 -0.80 19.07
CA PHE A 131 11.80 -1.16 20.09
C PHE A 131 12.27 -0.75 21.48
N VAL A 132 11.42 -0.04 22.17
CA VAL A 132 11.61 0.36 23.58
C VAL A 132 11.33 -0.85 24.47
N GLY A 133 12.13 -1.04 25.50
CA GLY A 133 11.92 -2.04 26.55
C GLY A 133 11.52 -1.40 27.87
N VAL A 134 10.94 -2.20 28.78
CA VAL A 134 10.74 -1.80 30.16
C VAL A 134 12.00 -2.12 30.95
N ALA A 135 12.46 -1.22 31.80
CA ALA A 135 13.58 -1.44 32.70
C ALA A 135 13.29 -2.62 33.65
N LYS A 136 14.35 -3.30 34.13
CA LYS A 136 14.22 -4.50 34.97
C LYS A 136 13.44 -4.27 36.27
N ASP A 137 13.51 -3.06 36.78
CA ASP A 137 12.83 -2.60 37.99
C ASP A 137 11.41 -2.07 37.73
N ASN A 138 10.93 -2.16 36.50
CA ASN A 138 9.67 -1.59 36.02
C ASN A 138 9.50 -0.08 36.28
N SER A 139 10.60 0.67 36.48
CA SER A 139 10.53 2.09 36.83
C SER A 139 10.38 3.03 35.65
N ARG A 140 10.79 2.59 34.46
CA ARG A 140 10.84 3.39 33.23
C ARG A 140 10.86 2.56 31.97
N PHE A 141 10.70 3.23 30.84
CA PHE A 141 11.01 2.68 29.53
C PHE A 141 12.42 3.08 29.09
N SER A 142 13.13 2.19 28.40
CA SER A 142 14.46 2.43 27.86
C SER A 142 14.63 1.83 26.47
N CYS A 143 15.23 2.61 25.58
CA CYS A 143 15.59 2.16 24.24
C CYS A 143 17.04 1.66 24.23
N PRO A 144 17.31 0.40 23.85
CA PRO A 144 18.68 -0.15 23.92
C PRO A 144 19.61 0.39 22.83
N CYS A 145 19.06 1.03 21.77
CA CYS A 145 19.88 1.46 20.63
C CYS A 145 20.71 2.70 20.94
N HIS A 146 20.10 3.74 21.50
CA HIS A 146 20.77 5.01 21.76
C HIS A 146 20.41 5.59 23.14
N LEU A 147 19.91 4.73 24.04
CA LEU A 147 19.62 5.08 25.43
C LEU A 147 18.54 6.17 25.61
N SER A 148 17.61 6.29 24.64
CA SER A 148 16.41 7.11 24.90
C SER A 148 15.68 6.55 26.11
N SER A 149 15.29 7.44 27.02
CA SER A 149 14.67 7.09 28.31
C SER A 149 13.35 7.83 28.47
N PHE A 150 12.34 7.13 29.03
CA PHE A 150 11.02 7.66 29.21
C PHE A 150 10.44 7.14 30.54
N ASP A 151 9.63 7.95 31.17
CA ASP A 151 8.87 7.53 32.35
C ASP A 151 7.76 6.51 31.96
N LEU A 152 7.02 6.02 32.96
CA LEU A 152 5.94 5.05 32.73
C LEU A 152 4.71 5.64 31.99
N ASP A 153 4.61 6.95 31.86
CA ASP A 153 3.60 7.65 31.08
C ASP A 153 4.06 7.90 29.64
N GLY A 154 5.31 7.54 29.33
CA GLY A 154 5.91 7.69 28.03
C GLY A 154 6.60 9.04 27.80
N ALA A 155 6.63 9.92 28.79
CA ALA A 155 7.32 11.21 28.68
C ALA A 155 8.84 11.02 28.76
N VAL A 156 9.59 11.81 28.01
CA VAL A 156 11.05 11.83 28.12
C VAL A 156 11.45 12.24 29.53
N ASP A 157 12.15 11.38 30.24
CA ASP A 157 12.51 11.56 31.65
C ASP A 157 13.97 11.98 31.89
N ASP A 158 14.81 11.94 30.85
CA ASP A 158 16.23 12.34 30.91
C ASP A 158 16.50 13.45 29.86
N PRO A 159 17.00 14.63 30.29
CA PRO A 159 17.41 15.68 29.36
C PRO A 159 18.49 15.27 28.36
N ALA A 160 19.26 14.21 28.68
CA ALA A 160 20.26 13.64 27.77
C ALA A 160 19.64 12.62 26.77
N SER A 161 18.35 12.32 26.87
CA SER A 161 17.66 11.42 25.95
C SER A 161 17.70 11.97 24.52
N PRO A 162 18.16 11.20 23.54
CA PRO A 162 18.19 11.63 22.15
C PRO A 162 16.82 11.63 21.47
N SER A 163 15.76 11.22 22.17
CA SER A 163 14.41 11.22 21.60
C SER A 163 13.90 12.63 21.38
N PRO A 164 13.42 13.00 20.17
CA PRO A 164 12.94 14.34 19.89
C PRO A 164 11.54 14.61 20.45
N ARG A 165 10.84 13.58 20.96
CA ARG A 165 9.51 13.65 21.57
C ARG A 165 9.28 12.48 22.50
N ASP A 166 8.20 12.53 23.25
CA ASP A 166 7.68 11.47 24.10
C ASP A 166 7.32 10.22 23.28
N MET A 167 7.14 9.06 23.94
CA MET A 167 6.61 7.86 23.29
C MET A 167 5.22 8.15 22.71
N ASP A 168 4.95 7.58 21.55
CA ASP A 168 3.69 7.83 20.86
C ASP A 168 2.52 7.14 21.58
N THR A 169 1.64 7.93 22.17
CA THR A 169 0.36 7.48 22.76
C THR A 169 -0.62 7.12 21.65
N LEU A 170 -1.45 6.10 21.88
CA LEU A 170 -2.48 5.64 20.97
C LEU A 170 -3.86 5.77 21.60
N ASP A 171 -4.87 5.99 20.79
CA ASP A 171 -6.25 6.05 21.25
C ASP A 171 -6.69 4.69 21.75
N VAL A 172 -7.34 4.67 22.91
CA VAL A 172 -7.83 3.47 23.58
C VAL A 172 -9.31 3.60 23.88
N GLU A 173 -10.05 2.55 23.65
CA GLU A 173 -11.44 2.41 24.07
C GLU A 173 -11.63 1.09 24.83
N VAL A 174 -12.32 1.13 25.95
CA VAL A 174 -12.79 -0.08 26.64
C VAL A 174 -14.23 -0.33 26.21
N ARG A 175 -14.44 -1.44 25.52
CA ARG A 175 -15.76 -1.83 25.01
C ARG A 175 -16.26 -3.08 25.73
N ASN A 176 -17.55 -3.28 25.75
CA ASN A 176 -18.21 -4.44 26.36
C ASN A 176 -17.80 -4.70 27.83
N GLY A 177 -17.28 -3.67 28.52
CA GLY A 177 -16.86 -3.71 29.93
C GLY A 177 -15.47 -4.29 30.18
N ASP A 178 -14.87 -5.03 29.27
CA ASP A 178 -13.59 -5.70 29.49
C ASP A 178 -12.67 -5.78 28.25
N GLU A 179 -13.08 -5.31 27.10
CA GLU A 179 -12.29 -5.37 25.87
C GLU A 179 -11.51 -4.08 25.66
N VAL A 180 -10.19 -4.18 25.57
CA VAL A 180 -9.30 -3.06 25.29
C VAL A 180 -9.04 -2.99 23.79
N TRP A 181 -9.60 -1.99 23.17
CA TRP A 181 -9.45 -1.67 21.76
C TRP A 181 -8.47 -0.51 21.59
N VAL A 182 -7.55 -0.61 20.64
CA VAL A 182 -6.52 0.40 20.37
C VAL A 182 -6.55 0.77 18.91
N ARG A 183 -6.53 2.07 18.62
CA ARG A 183 -6.24 2.57 17.27
C ARG A 183 -4.75 2.48 17.02
N PHE A 184 -4.33 1.32 16.49
CA PHE A 184 -2.91 1.09 16.26
C PHE A 184 -2.42 1.86 15.04
N GLN A 185 -1.37 2.66 15.24
CA GLN A 185 -0.73 3.44 14.19
C GLN A 185 0.76 3.58 14.49
N ASN A 186 1.58 3.55 13.45
CA ASN A 186 3.00 3.89 13.55
C ASN A 186 3.23 5.35 13.14
N PHE A 187 4.37 5.90 13.60
CA PHE A 187 4.73 7.30 13.36
C PHE A 187 6.17 7.39 12.89
N LEU A 188 6.47 8.40 12.06
CA LEU A 188 7.83 8.64 11.57
C LEU A 188 8.77 8.93 12.73
N PRO A 189 9.86 8.16 12.91
CA PRO A 189 10.89 8.47 13.90
C PRO A 189 11.76 9.66 13.49
N GLY A 190 12.54 10.20 14.44
CA GLY A 190 13.48 11.30 14.19
C GLY A 190 12.82 12.68 14.02
N ARG A 191 11.54 12.81 14.30
CA ARG A 191 10.80 14.08 14.20
C ARG A 191 10.22 14.47 15.54
N SER A 192 10.17 15.77 15.81
CA SER A 192 9.48 16.32 17.00
C SER A 192 7.96 16.23 16.87
N GLU A 193 7.45 16.24 15.66
CA GLU A 193 6.03 16.09 15.39
C GLU A 193 5.64 14.63 15.20
N LYS A 194 4.49 14.26 15.76
CA LYS A 194 3.88 12.93 15.64
C LYS A 194 3.20 12.82 14.28
N THR A 195 3.96 12.39 13.27
CA THR A 195 3.48 12.23 11.90
C THR A 195 3.17 10.75 11.61
N PRO A 196 1.92 10.38 11.29
CA PRO A 196 1.53 9.02 10.95
C PRO A 196 2.24 8.48 9.70
N VAL A 197 2.41 7.13 9.65
CA VAL A 197 2.96 6.41 8.48
C VAL A 197 1.91 5.47 7.93
#